data_8da6503f056409b6de1b6806bc122e2e
#
_entry.id   8da6503f056409b6de1b6806bc122e2e
#
_cell.length_a   1.000
_cell.length_b   1.000
_cell.length_c   1.000
_cell.angle_alpha   90.00
_cell.angle_beta   90.00
_cell.angle_gamma   90.00
#
_symmetry.space_group_name_H-M   'P 1'
#
loop_
_entity.id
_entity.type
_entity.pdbx_description
1 polymer ?
#
loop_
_entity_poly.entity_id
_entity_poly.type
_entity_poly.pdbx_seq_one_letter_code
_entity_poly.pdbx_strand_id
1 'polypeptide(L)'
;MTPRLVVREPGRYRLEGAVEFATPLPPELWSPDIAPANGCATIELGDLERADSVALALLVEWERRAREAGYRLVIAEAPERLQALIRVTGLEALLVGGT
;
A
#
# COMPACT_ATOMS: atom_id res chain seq x y z
N MET A 1 15.57 -7.11 -2.89
CA MET A 1 14.63 -7.51 -3.96
C MET A 1 13.86 -6.29 -4.44
N THR A 2 13.72 -6.14 -5.75
CA THR A 2 12.95 -5.03 -6.32
C THR A 2 11.49 -5.13 -5.86
N PRO A 3 10.92 -4.05 -5.32
CA PRO A 3 9.53 -4.10 -4.88
C PRO A 3 8.56 -4.26 -6.05
N ARG A 4 7.51 -5.02 -5.80
CA ARG A 4 6.47 -5.25 -6.81
C ARG A 4 5.12 -5.50 -6.16
N LEU A 5 4.08 -5.18 -6.90
CA LEU A 5 2.71 -5.40 -6.47
C LEU A 5 2.18 -6.64 -7.19
N VAL A 6 1.74 -7.63 -6.43
CA VAL A 6 1.30 -8.92 -6.97
C VAL A 6 -0.20 -9.08 -6.74
N VAL A 7 -0.92 -9.50 -7.78
CA VAL A 7 -2.34 -9.79 -7.66
C VAL A 7 -2.51 -11.13 -6.94
N ARG A 8 -3.27 -11.13 -5.85
CA ARG A 8 -3.58 -12.33 -5.09
C ARG A 8 -4.92 -12.93 -5.52
N GLU A 9 -5.90 -12.06 -5.61
CA GLU A 9 -7.25 -12.40 -6.05
C GLU A 9 -7.94 -11.09 -6.42
N PRO A 10 -9.14 -11.10 -7.01
CA PRO A 10 -9.80 -9.86 -7.40
C PRO A 10 -9.92 -8.89 -6.23
N GLY A 11 -9.39 -7.68 -6.40
CA GLY A 11 -9.41 -6.65 -5.39
C GLY A 11 -8.41 -6.84 -4.25
N ARG A 12 -7.52 -7.84 -4.32
CA ARG A 12 -6.56 -8.09 -3.27
C ARG A 12 -5.16 -8.27 -3.83
N TYR A 13 -4.24 -7.47 -3.31
CA TYR A 13 -2.87 -7.39 -3.81
C TYR A 13 -1.88 -7.58 -2.67
N ARG A 14 -0.67 -7.97 -3.02
CA ARG A 14 0.44 -8.06 -2.05
C ARG A 14 1.59 -7.23 -2.57
N LEU A 15 2.14 -6.39 -1.70
CA LEU A 15 3.35 -5.63 -2.00
C LEU A 15 4.54 -6.40 -1.41
N GLU A 16 5.48 -6.77 -2.27
CA GLU A 16 6.66 -7.56 -1.88
C GLU A 16 7.92 -6.75 -2.06
N GLY A 17 8.97 -7.12 -1.34
CA GLY A 17 10.28 -6.53 -1.47
C GLY A 17 10.54 -5.44 -0.45
N ALA A 18 11.55 -4.60 -0.73
CA ALA A 18 11.92 -3.50 0.15
C ALA A 18 11.48 -2.18 -0.46
N VAL A 19 10.68 -1.41 0.27
CA VAL A 19 10.19 -0.10 -0.17
C VAL A 19 10.80 0.93 0.76
N GLU A 20 11.97 1.40 0.40
CA GLU A 20 12.74 2.33 1.22
C GLU A 20 13.55 3.27 0.33
N PHE A 21 14.06 4.34 0.92
CA PHE A 21 14.78 5.37 0.19
C PHE A 21 15.98 4.83 -0.58
N ALA A 22 16.70 3.87 -0.01
CA ALA A 22 17.91 3.31 -0.62
C ALA A 22 17.63 2.35 -1.78
N THR A 23 16.38 1.93 -1.96
CA THR A 23 16.00 0.97 -3.00
C THR A 23 15.24 1.69 -4.12
N PRO A 24 15.75 1.66 -5.36
CA PRO A 24 15.01 2.26 -6.47
C PRO A 24 13.62 1.65 -6.62
N LEU A 25 12.61 2.49 -6.81
CA LEU A 25 11.24 2.04 -7.05
C LEU A 25 10.95 2.07 -8.55
N PRO A 26 10.38 1.00 -9.11
CA PRO A 26 9.91 1.05 -10.50
C PRO A 26 8.88 2.19 -10.64
N PRO A 27 8.98 3.01 -11.69
CA PRO A 27 8.02 4.11 -11.87
C PRO A 27 6.57 3.65 -11.88
N GLU A 28 6.30 2.49 -12.44
CA GLU A 28 4.93 1.93 -12.52
C GLU A 28 4.34 1.63 -11.15
N LEU A 29 5.16 1.52 -10.12
CA LEU A 29 4.66 1.28 -8.76
C LEU A 29 3.91 2.49 -8.21
N TRP A 30 4.26 3.70 -8.68
CA TRP A 30 3.55 4.92 -8.28
C TRP A 30 2.18 5.03 -8.91
N SER A 31 1.96 4.35 -10.06
CA SER A 31 0.70 4.38 -10.80
C SER A 31 0.28 2.96 -11.17
N PRO A 32 0.09 2.07 -10.19
CA PRO A 32 -0.25 0.69 -10.50
C PRO A 32 -1.67 0.58 -11.04
N ASP A 33 -1.88 -0.46 -11.84
CA ASP A 33 -3.20 -0.76 -12.35
C ASP A 33 -3.95 -1.59 -11.31
N ILE A 34 -4.60 -0.92 -10.37
CA ILE A 34 -5.35 -1.57 -9.30
C ILE A 34 -6.82 -1.65 -9.70
N ALA A 35 -7.35 -2.88 -9.76
CA ALA A 35 -8.75 -3.12 -10.04
C ALA A 35 -9.46 -3.48 -8.73
N PRO A 36 -10.32 -2.59 -8.21
CA PRO A 36 -11.07 -2.89 -7.00
C PRO A 36 -12.11 -3.97 -7.23
N ALA A 37 -12.50 -4.67 -6.16
CA ALA A 37 -13.62 -5.60 -6.18
C ALA A 37 -14.61 -5.14 -5.11
N ASN A 38 -15.89 -5.05 -5.49
CA ASN A 38 -16.95 -4.60 -4.57
C ASN A 38 -16.64 -3.23 -3.95
N GLY A 39 -16.04 -2.34 -4.76
CA GLY A 39 -15.71 -1.00 -4.31
C GLY A 39 -14.51 -0.89 -3.39
N CYS A 40 -13.70 -1.95 -3.28
CA CYS A 40 -12.59 -1.98 -2.34
C CYS A 40 -11.37 -2.67 -2.95
N ALA A 41 -10.18 -2.16 -2.63
CA ALA A 41 -8.91 -2.83 -2.96
C ALA A 41 -8.10 -2.96 -1.68
N THR A 42 -7.64 -4.17 -1.38
CA THR A 42 -6.84 -4.46 -0.20
C THR A 42 -5.39 -4.70 -0.60
N ILE A 43 -4.48 -4.05 0.09
CA ILE A 43 -3.04 -4.22 -0.13
C ILE A 43 -2.44 -4.89 1.10
N GLU A 44 -1.91 -6.08 0.91
CA GLU A 44 -1.25 -6.84 1.98
C GLU A 44 0.22 -6.45 2.05
N LEU A 45 0.68 -6.10 3.23
CA LEU A 45 2.07 -5.66 3.45
C LEU A 45 2.87 -6.65 4.29
N GLY A 46 2.32 -7.83 4.57
CA GLY A 46 2.98 -8.81 5.41
C GLY A 46 4.31 -9.34 4.88
N ASP A 47 4.53 -9.23 3.57
CA ASP A 47 5.75 -9.72 2.93
C ASP A 47 6.75 -8.62 2.60
N LEU A 48 6.55 -7.40 3.11
CA LEU A 48 7.55 -6.36 2.96
C LEU A 48 8.78 -6.70 3.78
N GLU A 49 9.94 -6.68 3.12
CA GLU A 49 11.21 -6.94 3.79
C GLU A 49 11.63 -5.74 4.62
N ARG A 50 11.47 -4.54 4.07
CA ARG A 50 11.79 -3.29 4.74
C ARG A 50 10.88 -2.18 4.20
N ALA A 51 10.57 -1.23 5.07
CA ALA A 51 9.76 -0.08 4.70
C ALA A 51 10.15 1.13 5.53
N ASP A 52 10.16 2.29 4.90
CA ASP A 52 10.41 3.56 5.59
C ASP A 52 9.39 4.61 5.09
N SER A 53 9.72 5.89 5.24
CA SER A 53 8.81 6.96 4.84
C SER A 53 8.48 6.95 3.34
N VAL A 54 9.31 6.31 2.51
CA VAL A 54 9.01 6.16 1.08
C VAL A 54 7.81 5.24 0.90
N ALA A 55 7.72 4.17 1.72
CA ALA A 55 6.55 3.30 1.69
C ALA A 55 5.29 4.07 2.06
N LEU A 56 5.39 4.95 3.06
CA LEU A 56 4.26 5.80 3.43
C LEU A 56 3.84 6.70 2.27
N ALA A 57 4.80 7.33 1.59
CA ALA A 57 4.50 8.18 0.44
C ALA A 57 3.79 7.41 -0.66
N LEU A 58 4.21 6.18 -0.90
CA LEU A 58 3.58 5.31 -1.88
C LEU A 58 2.12 5.02 -1.52
N LEU A 59 1.87 4.69 -0.25
CA LEU A 59 0.51 4.42 0.21
C LEU A 59 -0.37 5.67 0.13
N VAL A 60 0.18 6.83 0.43
CA VAL A 60 -0.56 8.10 0.31
C VAL A 60 -0.97 8.35 -1.14
N GLU A 61 -0.07 8.10 -2.08
CA GLU A 61 -0.39 8.26 -3.49
C GLU A 61 -1.47 7.28 -3.94
N TRP A 62 -1.39 6.03 -3.50
CA TRP A 62 -2.40 5.03 -3.83
C TRP A 62 -3.76 5.40 -3.23
N GLU A 63 -3.78 5.95 -2.01
CA GLU A 63 -5.02 6.41 -1.40
C GLU A 63 -5.63 7.56 -2.19
N ARG A 64 -4.80 8.51 -2.62
CA ARG A 64 -5.28 9.63 -3.43
C ARG A 64 -5.92 9.13 -4.73
N ARG A 65 -5.27 8.17 -5.40
CA ARG A 65 -5.79 7.59 -6.64
C ARG A 65 -7.09 6.83 -6.40
N ALA A 66 -7.19 6.11 -5.28
CA ALA A 66 -8.40 5.39 -4.93
C ALA A 66 -9.58 6.34 -4.77
N ARG A 67 -9.36 7.46 -4.08
CA ARG A 67 -10.42 8.47 -3.91
C ARG A 67 -10.86 9.04 -5.23
N GLU A 68 -9.92 9.35 -6.11
CA GLU A 68 -10.26 9.88 -7.43
C GLU A 68 -11.06 8.88 -8.25
N ALA A 69 -10.74 7.60 -8.13
CA ALA A 69 -11.41 6.54 -8.87
C ALA A 69 -12.70 6.05 -8.19
N GLY A 70 -12.96 6.51 -6.97
CA GLY A 70 -14.21 6.19 -6.28
C GLY A 70 -14.22 4.85 -5.57
N TYR A 71 -13.06 4.31 -5.18
CA TYR A 71 -13.03 3.08 -4.40
C TYR A 71 -12.27 3.27 -3.10
N ARG A 72 -12.44 2.32 -2.18
CA ARG A 72 -11.79 2.34 -0.87
C ARG A 72 -10.52 1.52 -0.92
N LEU A 73 -9.43 2.10 -0.40
CA LEU A 73 -8.16 1.40 -0.23
C LEU A 73 -8.04 0.93 1.21
N VAL A 74 -7.66 -0.33 1.39
CA VAL A 74 -7.48 -0.94 2.71
C VAL A 74 -6.07 -1.50 2.77
N ILE A 75 -5.36 -1.22 3.86
CA ILE A 75 -4.01 -1.75 4.11
C ILE A 75 -4.10 -2.84 5.15
N ALA A 76 -3.63 -4.03 4.81
CA ALA A 76 -3.65 -5.20 5.68
C ALA A 76 -2.23 -5.62 6.04
N GLU A 77 -2.04 -6.11 7.26
CA GLU A 77 -0.77 -6.68 7.74
C GLU A 77 0.40 -5.69 7.67
N ALA A 78 0.13 -4.41 7.90
CA ALA A 78 1.19 -3.40 7.89
C ALA A 78 2.21 -3.70 8.99
N PRO A 79 3.53 -3.64 8.69
CA PRO A 79 4.54 -3.78 9.71
C PRO A 79 4.36 -2.72 10.80
N GLU A 80 4.72 -3.06 12.03
CA GLU A 80 4.52 -2.19 13.18
C GLU A 80 5.12 -0.80 12.97
N ARG A 81 6.33 -0.76 12.42
CA ARG A 81 7.01 0.51 12.14
C ARG A 81 6.22 1.38 11.17
N LEU A 82 5.66 0.75 10.14
CA LEU A 82 4.86 1.49 9.16
C LEU A 82 3.53 1.94 9.76
N GLN A 83 2.93 1.13 10.64
CA GLN A 83 1.72 1.52 11.35
C GLN A 83 1.95 2.80 12.16
N ALA A 84 3.11 2.89 12.82
CA ALA A 84 3.46 4.08 13.60
C ALA A 84 3.55 5.32 12.71
N LEU A 85 4.16 5.19 11.54
CA LEU A 85 4.26 6.28 10.57
C LEU A 85 2.88 6.70 10.07
N ILE A 86 2.00 5.75 9.80
CA ILE A 86 0.65 6.03 9.34
C ILE A 86 -0.13 6.80 10.40
N ARG A 87 0.00 6.43 11.67
CA ARG A 87 -0.69 7.12 12.77
C ARG A 87 -0.22 8.55 12.92
N VAL A 88 1.09 8.78 12.80
CA VAL A 88 1.65 10.12 12.92
C VAL A 88 1.11 11.06 11.86
N THR A 89 0.79 10.55 10.68
CA THR A 89 0.27 11.38 9.58
C THR A 89 -1.24 11.51 9.58
N GLY A 90 -1.95 10.83 10.50
CA GLY A 90 -3.40 10.89 10.56
C GLY A 90 -4.11 10.03 9.54
N LEU A 91 -3.42 9.06 8.97
CA LEU A 91 -3.97 8.19 7.94
C LEU A 91 -4.45 6.84 8.49
N GLU A 92 -4.83 6.79 9.75
CA GLU A 92 -5.30 5.55 10.39
C GLU A 92 -6.49 4.93 9.66
N ALA A 93 -7.26 5.72 8.93
CA ALA A 93 -8.39 5.20 8.16
C ALA A 93 -7.97 4.12 7.16
N LEU A 94 -6.71 4.14 6.70
CA LEU A 94 -6.19 3.10 5.83
C LEU A 94 -6.10 1.76 6.55
N LEU A 95 -5.91 1.78 7.86
CA LEU A 95 -5.76 0.58 8.67
C LEU A 95 -7.09 0.03 9.16
N VAL A 96 -8.10 0.89 9.29
CA VAL A 96 -9.38 0.53 9.90
C VAL A 96 -10.07 -0.61 9.17
N GLY A 97 -10.07 -0.55 7.86
CA GLY A 97 -10.70 -1.59 7.07
C GLY A 97 -9.96 -2.92 7.11
N GLY A 98 -8.69 -2.91 7.54
CA GLY A 98 -7.88 -4.11 7.64
C GLY A 98 -7.95 -4.77 9.01
N THR A 99 -8.61 -4.17 9.93
CA THR A 99 -8.74 -4.69 11.29
C THR A 99 -10.03 -5.49 11.46
#